data_eafa3d7cd074e2ab1549a36cce9792ee
#
_entry.id   eafa3d7cd074e2ab1549a36cce9792ee
#
_cell.length_a   1.000
_cell.length_b   1.000
_cell.length_c   1.000
_cell.angle_alpha   90.00
_cell.angle_beta   90.00
_cell.angle_gamma   90.00
#
_symmetry.space_group_name_H-M   'P 1'
#
loop_
_entity.id
_entity.type
_entity.pdbx_description
1 polymer ?
#
loop_
_entity_poly.entity_id
_entity_poly.type
_entity_poly.pdbx_seq_one_letter_code
_entity_poly.pdbx_strand_id
1 'polypeptide(L)'
;EIFIPGPAGRLEAKYYKSKKNTSPIALVLQPHPQYGGTMNNKVVVDTFHTFMDNDFSVCRVNFRGVGKSDGEFDNGQGELADAAAALDWLERENFDNSQCWVSGFSFGSLIAMQLLMRRPEINRFIAISPQPNVYDFSFLSPCPSSGLMIYGKKDELVPVSFSRKVLSIFSKAKKKTSNN
;
A
#
# COMPACT_ATOMS: atom_id res chain seq x y z
N GLU A 1 8.02 -17.31 3.41
CA GLU A 1 6.86 -17.07 4.29
C GLU A 1 7.35 -16.74 5.69
N ILE A 2 6.78 -15.70 6.28
CA ILE A 2 7.09 -15.23 7.64
C ILE A 2 5.80 -14.86 8.36
N PHE A 3 5.88 -14.67 9.68
CA PHE A 3 4.81 -14.10 10.50
C PHE A 3 5.29 -12.83 11.17
N ILE A 4 4.50 -11.76 11.04
CA ILE A 4 4.77 -10.45 11.64
C ILE A 4 3.82 -10.29 12.83
N PRO A 5 4.31 -9.87 14.02
CA PRO A 5 3.43 -9.50 15.12
C PRO A 5 2.54 -8.31 14.73
N GLY A 6 1.24 -8.51 14.74
CA GLY A 6 0.24 -7.49 14.44
C GLY A 6 -0.65 -7.16 15.64
N PRO A 7 -1.51 -6.14 15.54
CA PRO A 7 -2.36 -5.70 16.65
C PRO A 7 -3.42 -6.72 17.07
N ALA A 8 -3.90 -7.54 16.13
CA ALA A 8 -4.90 -8.59 16.37
C ALA A 8 -4.31 -10.01 16.41
N GLY A 9 -2.98 -10.13 16.49
CA GLY A 9 -2.26 -11.40 16.45
C GLY A 9 -1.27 -11.45 15.30
N ARG A 10 -0.93 -12.66 14.83
CA ARG A 10 0.06 -12.84 13.75
C ARG A 10 -0.50 -12.40 12.41
N LEU A 11 0.35 -11.78 11.61
CA LEU A 11 0.07 -11.47 10.20
C LEU A 11 0.96 -12.37 9.32
N GLU A 12 0.33 -13.14 8.44
CA GLU A 12 1.02 -13.91 7.41
C GLU A 12 1.60 -12.97 6.36
N ALA A 13 2.88 -13.13 6.03
CA ALA A 13 3.55 -12.29 5.05
C ALA A 13 4.56 -13.07 4.21
N LYS A 14 4.92 -12.50 3.07
CA LYS A 14 6.09 -12.90 2.28
C LYS A 14 7.03 -11.71 2.17
N TYR A 15 8.28 -11.98 2.45
CA TYR A 15 9.35 -11.00 2.47
C TYR A 15 10.53 -11.45 1.60
N TYR A 16 11.04 -10.52 0.84
CA TYR A 16 12.31 -10.62 0.12
C TYR A 16 13.24 -9.53 0.61
N LYS A 17 14.44 -9.91 1.03
CA LYS A 17 15.50 -8.98 1.42
C LYS A 17 16.47 -8.81 0.25
N SER A 18 16.66 -7.56 -0.17
CA SER A 18 17.70 -7.23 -1.16
C SER A 18 19.10 -7.51 -0.60
N LYS A 19 20.06 -7.72 -1.51
CA LYS A 19 21.47 -7.98 -1.15
C LYS A 19 22.16 -6.77 -0.52
N LYS A 20 21.68 -5.55 -0.79
CA LYS A 20 22.26 -4.31 -0.27
C LYS A 20 21.45 -3.82 0.93
N ASN A 21 22.09 -3.55 2.04
CA ASN A 21 21.45 -3.05 3.26
C ASN A 21 20.79 -1.67 3.06
N THR A 22 21.33 -0.86 2.13
CA THR A 22 20.81 0.47 1.78
C THR A 22 19.72 0.44 0.72
N SER A 23 19.26 -0.74 0.29
CA SER A 23 18.19 -0.86 -0.70
C SER A 23 16.91 -0.19 -0.20
N PRO A 24 16.13 0.41 -1.11
CA PRO A 24 14.81 0.91 -0.75
C PRO A 24 13.89 -0.23 -0.32
N ILE A 25 12.90 0.11 0.49
CA ILE A 25 11.89 -0.84 0.97
C ILE A 25 10.52 -0.56 0.34
N ALA A 26 9.73 -1.59 0.19
CA ALA A 26 8.35 -1.48 -0.28
C ALA A 26 7.39 -2.41 0.49
N LEU A 27 6.27 -1.87 0.93
CA LEU A 27 5.15 -2.63 1.48
C LEU A 27 4.04 -2.72 0.43
N VAL A 28 3.56 -3.93 0.13
CA VAL A 28 2.51 -4.19 -0.87
C VAL A 28 1.27 -4.74 -0.19
N LEU A 29 0.13 -4.06 -0.37
CA LEU A 29 -1.13 -4.34 0.30
C LEU A 29 -2.16 -4.96 -0.64
N GLN A 30 -2.90 -5.95 -0.10
CA GLN A 30 -3.88 -6.78 -0.79
C GLN A 30 -5.19 -6.05 -1.11
N PRO A 31 -6.00 -6.60 -2.06
CA PRO A 31 -7.38 -6.14 -2.28
C PRO A 31 -8.31 -6.57 -1.14
N HIS A 32 -9.60 -6.23 -1.25
CA HIS A 32 -10.58 -6.33 -0.17
C HIS A 32 -10.68 -7.75 0.41
N PRO A 33 -10.49 -7.90 1.74
CA PRO A 33 -10.48 -9.22 2.40
C PRO A 33 -11.77 -10.02 2.22
N GLN A 34 -12.92 -9.36 2.28
CA GLN A 34 -14.23 -10.02 2.21
C GLN A 34 -14.67 -10.37 0.78
N TYR A 35 -13.95 -9.90 -0.25
CA TYR A 35 -14.21 -10.20 -1.66
C TYR A 35 -13.11 -11.08 -2.28
N GLY A 36 -12.57 -12.01 -1.50
CA GLY A 36 -11.55 -12.94 -1.94
C GLY A 36 -10.15 -12.35 -2.07
N GLY A 37 -9.92 -11.15 -1.56
CA GLY A 37 -8.61 -10.50 -1.57
C GLY A 37 -7.61 -11.19 -0.65
N THR A 38 -6.41 -11.44 -1.16
CA THR A 38 -5.27 -11.98 -0.41
C THR A 38 -3.97 -11.38 -0.92
N MET A 39 -2.89 -11.57 -0.17
CA MET A 39 -1.54 -11.21 -0.64
C MET A 39 -1.07 -12.02 -1.85
N ASN A 40 -1.78 -13.10 -2.21
CA ASN A 40 -1.49 -13.95 -3.37
C ASN A 40 -2.29 -13.55 -4.63
N ASN A 41 -3.07 -12.46 -4.56
CA ASN A 41 -3.68 -11.89 -5.75
C ASN A 41 -2.61 -11.60 -6.81
N LYS A 42 -2.92 -11.88 -8.09
CA LYS A 42 -1.95 -11.75 -9.19
C LYS A 42 -1.30 -10.36 -9.25
N VAL A 43 -2.09 -9.29 -9.12
CA VAL A 43 -1.57 -7.92 -9.16
C VAL A 43 -0.61 -7.65 -8.01
N VAL A 44 -0.93 -8.13 -6.81
CA VAL A 44 -0.07 -8.01 -5.61
C VAL A 44 1.24 -8.77 -5.81
N VAL A 45 1.17 -9.98 -6.36
CA VAL A 45 2.35 -10.83 -6.64
C VAL A 45 3.23 -10.19 -7.72
N ASP A 46 2.64 -9.71 -8.81
CA ASP A 46 3.36 -9.05 -9.89
C ASP A 46 4.05 -7.76 -9.40
N THR A 47 3.35 -6.99 -8.56
CA THR A 47 3.91 -5.78 -7.93
C THR A 47 5.08 -6.12 -7.01
N PHE A 48 4.94 -7.16 -6.18
CA PHE A 48 6.01 -7.66 -5.32
C PHE A 48 7.26 -8.05 -6.12
N HIS A 49 7.09 -8.81 -7.21
CA HIS A 49 8.21 -9.21 -8.06
C HIS A 49 8.83 -8.00 -8.77
N THR A 50 8.03 -7.04 -9.21
CA THR A 50 8.54 -5.80 -9.82
C THR A 50 9.46 -5.04 -8.86
N PHE A 51 9.09 -4.89 -7.60
CA PHE A 51 9.96 -4.30 -6.59
C PHE A 51 11.22 -5.13 -6.36
N MET A 52 11.09 -6.45 -6.24
CA MET A 52 12.20 -7.37 -6.06
C MET A 52 13.22 -7.26 -7.20
N ASP A 53 12.74 -7.24 -8.45
CA ASP A 53 13.57 -7.14 -9.66
C ASP A 53 14.26 -5.78 -9.81
N ASN A 54 13.79 -4.76 -9.08
CA ASN A 54 14.39 -3.42 -9.00
C ASN A 54 15.20 -3.20 -7.71
N ASP A 55 15.70 -4.26 -7.12
CA ASP A 55 16.60 -4.23 -5.94
C ASP A 55 15.96 -3.69 -4.65
N PHE A 56 14.64 -3.72 -4.50
CA PHE A 56 13.97 -3.40 -3.25
C PHE A 56 13.98 -4.59 -2.27
N SER A 57 14.06 -4.30 -0.98
CA SER A 57 13.55 -5.22 0.04
C SER A 57 12.04 -5.02 0.11
N VAL A 58 11.27 -6.08 -0.14
CA VAL A 58 9.81 -5.95 -0.30
C VAL A 58 9.05 -6.96 0.55
N CYS A 59 7.96 -6.50 1.14
CA CYS A 59 7.02 -7.30 1.91
C CYS A 59 5.61 -7.19 1.34
N ARG A 60 4.91 -8.32 1.23
CA ARG A 60 3.46 -8.39 1.02
C ARG A 60 2.82 -9.15 2.17
N VAL A 61 1.66 -8.71 2.62
CA VAL A 61 1.02 -9.16 3.84
C VAL A 61 -0.45 -9.50 3.62
N ASN A 62 -0.93 -10.54 4.30
CA ASN A 62 -2.34 -10.79 4.50
C ASN A 62 -2.84 -9.98 5.69
N PHE A 63 -3.87 -9.17 5.50
CA PHE A 63 -4.55 -8.49 6.60
C PHE A 63 -5.19 -9.50 7.56
N ARG A 64 -5.56 -9.02 8.75
CA ARG A 64 -6.28 -9.81 9.75
C ARG A 64 -7.42 -10.62 9.16
N GLY A 65 -7.58 -11.87 9.62
CA GLY A 65 -8.63 -12.77 9.16
C GLY A 65 -8.43 -13.34 7.74
N VAL A 66 -7.31 -13.05 7.06
CA VAL A 66 -7.00 -13.55 5.72
C VAL A 66 -5.88 -14.59 5.78
N GLY A 67 -6.05 -15.71 5.09
CA GLY A 67 -5.06 -16.78 5.06
C GLY A 67 -4.74 -17.30 6.45
N LYS A 68 -3.46 -17.24 6.84
CA LYS A 68 -2.99 -17.64 8.17
C LYS A 68 -2.86 -16.47 9.15
N SER A 69 -3.34 -15.28 8.80
CA SER A 69 -3.38 -14.13 9.69
C SER A 69 -4.48 -14.28 10.73
N ASP A 70 -4.14 -13.95 12.00
CA ASP A 70 -5.11 -13.96 13.10
C ASP A 70 -6.07 -12.75 13.00
N GLY A 71 -7.13 -12.77 13.79
CA GLY A 71 -8.12 -11.70 13.88
C GLY A 71 -9.24 -11.79 12.86
N GLU A 72 -10.01 -10.73 12.75
CA GLU A 72 -11.18 -10.61 11.86
C GLU A 72 -11.18 -9.24 11.17
N PHE A 73 -11.84 -9.15 10.00
CA PHE A 73 -11.98 -7.92 9.24
C PHE A 73 -12.60 -6.80 10.10
N ASP A 74 -11.98 -5.63 10.10
CA ASP A 74 -12.36 -4.49 10.95
C ASP A 74 -12.60 -3.19 10.14
N ASN A 75 -13.30 -3.32 9.03
CA ASN A 75 -13.79 -2.21 8.21
C ASN A 75 -12.73 -1.16 7.82
N GLY A 76 -11.48 -1.58 7.67
CA GLY A 76 -10.36 -0.75 7.27
C GLY A 76 -9.55 -0.16 8.41
N GLN A 77 -10.11 0.00 9.61
CA GLN A 77 -9.38 0.54 10.77
C GLN A 77 -8.31 -0.44 11.27
N GLY A 78 -8.72 -1.68 11.49
CA GLY A 78 -7.79 -2.75 11.88
C GLY A 78 -6.77 -3.06 10.78
N GLU A 79 -7.20 -3.07 9.53
CA GLU A 79 -6.31 -3.30 8.39
C GLU A 79 -5.25 -2.19 8.25
N LEU A 80 -5.61 -0.94 8.56
CA LEU A 80 -4.64 0.15 8.62
C LEU A 80 -3.61 -0.06 9.73
N ALA A 81 -4.05 -0.53 10.91
CA ALA A 81 -3.14 -0.87 12.00
C ALA A 81 -2.24 -2.07 11.66
N ASP A 82 -2.75 -3.06 10.93
CA ASP A 82 -1.97 -4.18 10.41
C ASP A 82 -0.88 -3.70 9.43
N ALA A 83 -1.25 -2.81 8.52
CA ALA A 83 -0.31 -2.22 7.57
C ALA A 83 0.80 -1.42 8.28
N ALA A 84 0.46 -0.65 9.32
CA ALA A 84 1.42 0.06 10.14
C ALA A 84 2.39 -0.89 10.85
N ALA A 85 1.89 -1.99 11.43
CA ALA A 85 2.72 -3.01 12.08
C ALA A 85 3.65 -3.72 11.07
N ALA A 86 3.16 -4.00 9.87
CA ALA A 86 3.96 -4.58 8.80
C ALA A 86 5.06 -3.62 8.33
N LEU A 87 4.77 -2.32 8.23
CA LEU A 87 5.76 -1.31 7.89
C LEU A 87 6.82 -1.17 8.99
N ASP A 88 6.43 -1.12 10.26
CA ASP A 88 7.36 -1.07 11.39
C ASP A 88 8.31 -2.27 11.40
N TRP A 89 7.78 -3.45 11.09
CA TRP A 89 8.60 -4.66 10.97
C TRP A 89 9.58 -4.54 9.80
N LEU A 90 9.10 -4.12 8.63
CA LEU A 90 9.92 -3.98 7.42
C LEU A 90 11.06 -2.96 7.60
N GLU A 91 10.79 -1.85 8.27
CA GLU A 91 11.78 -0.82 8.60
C GLU A 91 12.85 -1.37 9.56
N ARG A 92 12.47 -2.12 10.59
CA ARG A 92 13.42 -2.74 11.53
C ARG A 92 14.36 -3.73 10.85
N GLU A 93 13.82 -4.54 9.92
CA GLU A 93 14.64 -5.49 9.15
C GLU A 93 15.58 -4.79 8.15
N ASN A 94 15.33 -3.50 7.85
CA ASN A 94 16.04 -2.70 6.86
C ASN A 94 16.30 -1.27 7.37
N PHE A 95 16.89 -1.14 8.55
CA PHE A 95 17.07 0.15 9.24
C PHE A 95 17.93 1.16 8.45
N ASP A 96 18.79 0.71 7.53
CA ASP A 96 19.62 1.55 6.66
C ASP A 96 18.98 1.82 5.29
N ASN A 97 17.66 1.57 5.12
CA ASN A 97 17.00 1.75 3.82
C ASN A 97 17.13 3.18 3.29
N SER A 98 17.27 3.31 1.98
CA SER A 98 17.41 4.62 1.32
C SER A 98 16.10 5.34 1.06
N GLN A 99 15.01 4.59 0.89
CA GLN A 99 13.67 5.09 0.61
C GLN A 99 12.61 4.09 1.09
N CYS A 100 11.45 4.62 1.50
CA CYS A 100 10.29 3.83 1.89
C CYS A 100 9.13 4.05 0.91
N TRP A 101 8.64 2.97 0.32
CA TRP A 101 7.54 2.97 -0.63
C TRP A 101 6.36 2.16 -0.09
N VAL A 102 5.15 2.57 -0.44
CA VAL A 102 3.94 1.79 -0.20
C VAL A 102 3.19 1.59 -1.51
N SER A 103 2.65 0.40 -1.71
CA SER A 103 1.78 0.08 -2.84
C SER A 103 0.55 -0.66 -2.36
N GLY A 104 -0.56 -0.49 -3.05
CA GLY A 104 -1.80 -1.21 -2.76
C GLY A 104 -2.65 -1.38 -3.99
N PHE A 105 -3.39 -2.49 -4.03
CA PHE A 105 -4.35 -2.82 -5.07
C PHE A 105 -5.77 -2.72 -4.54
N SER A 106 -6.64 -1.98 -5.24
CA SER A 106 -8.07 -1.81 -4.89
C SER A 106 -8.24 -1.28 -3.45
N PHE A 107 -8.88 -2.03 -2.55
CA PHE A 107 -8.95 -1.72 -1.12
C PHE A 107 -7.57 -1.46 -0.49
N GLY A 108 -6.55 -2.23 -0.89
CA GLY A 108 -5.18 -2.03 -0.43
C GLY A 108 -4.62 -0.65 -0.82
N SER A 109 -5.09 -0.04 -1.91
CA SER A 109 -4.71 1.32 -2.27
C SER A 109 -5.27 2.37 -1.31
N LEU A 110 -6.48 2.18 -0.79
CA LEU A 110 -7.05 3.04 0.26
C LEU A 110 -6.19 2.97 1.52
N ILE A 111 -5.90 1.76 1.98
CA ILE A 111 -5.08 1.55 3.19
C ILE A 111 -3.67 2.12 3.00
N ALA A 112 -3.06 1.91 1.83
CA ALA A 112 -1.76 2.49 1.49
C ALA A 112 -1.75 4.03 1.58
N MET A 113 -2.80 4.68 1.05
CA MET A 113 -2.92 6.14 1.08
C MET A 113 -3.19 6.67 2.49
N GLN A 114 -3.99 5.97 3.28
CA GLN A 114 -4.22 6.31 4.70
C GLN A 114 -2.93 6.17 5.52
N LEU A 115 -2.15 5.13 5.27
CA LEU A 115 -0.85 4.91 5.91
C LEU A 115 0.14 6.02 5.54
N LEU A 116 0.23 6.38 4.26
CA LEU A 116 1.06 7.46 3.74
C LEU A 116 0.80 8.79 4.47
N MET A 117 -0.46 9.11 4.76
CA MET A 117 -0.82 10.35 5.46
C MET A 117 -0.38 10.37 6.94
N ARG A 118 -0.10 9.22 7.53
CA ARG A 118 0.30 9.06 8.94
C ARG A 118 1.80 8.79 9.13
N ARG A 119 2.49 8.44 8.05
CA ARG A 119 3.88 7.97 8.09
C ARG A 119 4.74 8.84 7.15
N PRO A 120 5.36 9.91 7.69
CA PRO A 120 6.12 10.88 6.88
C PRO A 120 7.37 10.30 6.23
N GLU A 121 7.87 9.16 6.70
CA GLU A 121 8.98 8.43 6.10
C GLU A 121 8.64 7.80 4.75
N ILE A 122 7.36 7.61 4.42
CA ILE A 122 6.95 7.09 3.11
C ILE A 122 7.19 8.15 2.04
N ASN A 123 8.18 7.89 1.18
CA ASN A 123 8.62 8.86 0.15
C ASN A 123 7.80 8.78 -1.12
N ARG A 124 7.30 7.59 -1.48
CA ARG A 124 6.63 7.30 -2.74
C ARG A 124 5.50 6.29 -2.56
N PHE A 125 4.57 6.29 -3.48
CA PHE A 125 3.49 5.29 -3.52
C PHE A 125 3.18 4.81 -4.93
N ILE A 126 2.57 3.62 -5.03
CA ILE A 126 1.92 3.11 -6.24
C ILE A 126 0.51 2.66 -5.85
N ALA A 127 -0.50 3.41 -6.28
CA ALA A 127 -1.91 3.06 -6.09
C ALA A 127 -2.46 2.40 -7.35
N ILE A 128 -2.87 1.13 -7.25
CA ILE A 128 -3.36 0.35 -8.38
C ILE A 128 -4.87 0.18 -8.24
N SER A 129 -5.61 0.59 -9.27
CA SER A 129 -7.09 0.57 -9.32
C SER A 129 -7.72 1.10 -8.02
N PRO A 130 -7.38 2.31 -7.56
CA PRO A 130 -8.09 2.91 -6.42
C PRO A 130 -9.55 3.11 -6.81
N GLN A 131 -10.45 2.97 -5.82
CA GLN A 131 -11.90 2.99 -6.04
C GLN A 131 -12.53 4.28 -5.47
N PRO A 132 -12.36 5.44 -6.11
CA PRO A 132 -12.90 6.71 -5.63
C PRO A 132 -14.42 6.83 -5.74
N ASN A 133 -15.07 5.90 -6.42
CA ASN A 133 -16.52 5.73 -6.47
C ASN A 133 -17.07 4.98 -5.24
N VAL A 134 -16.22 4.29 -4.50
CA VAL A 134 -16.58 3.52 -3.30
C VAL A 134 -16.06 4.19 -2.04
N TYR A 135 -14.83 4.72 -2.08
CA TYR A 135 -14.14 5.32 -0.95
C TYR A 135 -13.86 6.81 -1.18
N ASP A 136 -13.93 7.60 -0.12
CA ASP A 136 -13.55 9.01 -0.16
C ASP A 136 -12.04 9.16 0.00
N PHE A 137 -11.37 9.71 -1.03
CA PHE A 137 -9.95 10.03 -1.04
C PHE A 137 -9.65 11.52 -0.79
N SER A 138 -10.63 12.30 -0.34
CA SER A 138 -10.47 13.75 -0.10
C SER A 138 -9.41 14.07 0.98
N PHE A 139 -9.11 13.12 1.87
CA PHE A 139 -8.05 13.25 2.87
C PHE A 139 -6.64 13.42 2.27
N LEU A 140 -6.44 13.10 0.99
CA LEU A 140 -5.16 13.28 0.27
C LEU A 140 -4.89 14.72 -0.19
N SER A 141 -5.67 15.68 0.20
CA SER A 141 -5.46 17.09 -0.15
C SER A 141 -5.03 17.91 1.07
N PRO A 142 -3.72 18.25 1.19
CA PRO A 142 -2.61 17.98 0.26
C PRO A 142 -1.99 16.58 0.44
N CYS A 143 -1.57 15.96 -0.67
CA CYS A 143 -0.82 14.70 -0.62
C CYS A 143 0.67 15.01 -0.33
N PRO A 144 1.27 14.40 0.73
CA PRO A 144 2.63 14.73 1.15
C PRO A 144 3.73 14.13 0.26
N SER A 145 3.39 13.13 -0.57
CA SER A 145 4.36 12.38 -1.37
C SER A 145 3.96 12.33 -2.84
N SER A 146 4.95 12.13 -3.70
CA SER A 146 4.73 11.85 -5.12
C SER A 146 4.57 10.34 -5.33
N GLY A 147 3.83 9.94 -6.35
CA GLY A 147 3.65 8.54 -6.68
C GLY A 147 3.00 8.31 -8.02
N LEU A 148 2.70 7.05 -8.27
CA LEU A 148 2.08 6.57 -9.50
C LEU A 148 0.69 6.03 -9.18
N MET A 149 -0.28 6.41 -10.00
CA MET A 149 -1.61 5.86 -9.98
C MET A 149 -1.85 5.09 -11.27
N ILE A 150 -2.21 3.81 -11.14
CA ILE A 150 -2.46 2.90 -12.26
C ILE A 150 -3.92 2.48 -12.22
N TYR A 151 -4.61 2.57 -13.35
CA TYR A 151 -5.98 2.10 -13.54
C TYR A 151 -6.20 1.56 -14.96
N GLY A 152 -7.05 0.55 -15.07
CA GLY A 152 -7.43 -0.02 -16.37
C GLY A 152 -8.41 0.87 -17.12
N LYS A 153 -8.21 1.07 -18.43
CA LYS A 153 -9.17 1.79 -19.29
C LYS A 153 -10.55 1.10 -19.39
N LYS A 154 -10.55 -0.23 -19.20
CA LYS A 154 -11.74 -1.09 -19.24
C LYS A 154 -12.13 -1.63 -17.85
N ASP A 155 -11.79 -0.89 -16.81
CA ASP A 155 -12.16 -1.29 -15.44
C ASP A 155 -13.66 -1.03 -15.26
N GLU A 156 -14.43 -2.11 -15.18
CA GLU A 156 -15.90 -2.05 -15.00
C GLU A 156 -16.29 -1.59 -13.61
N LEU A 157 -15.41 -1.79 -12.62
CA LEU A 157 -15.65 -1.42 -11.22
C LEU A 157 -15.32 0.04 -10.93
N VAL A 158 -14.39 0.63 -11.68
CA VAL A 158 -13.92 2.02 -11.48
C VAL A 158 -13.98 2.79 -12.79
N PRO A 159 -15.06 3.53 -13.08
CA PRO A 159 -15.16 4.37 -14.26
C PRO A 159 -14.01 5.39 -14.33
N VAL A 160 -13.47 5.60 -15.53
CA VAL A 160 -12.34 6.52 -15.78
C VAL A 160 -12.59 7.94 -15.27
N SER A 161 -13.86 8.39 -15.26
CA SER A 161 -14.25 9.69 -14.72
C SER A 161 -13.92 9.85 -13.24
N PHE A 162 -14.10 8.80 -12.42
CA PHE A 162 -13.74 8.80 -11.00
C PHE A 162 -12.23 8.76 -10.79
N SER A 163 -11.48 8.02 -11.61
CA SER A 163 -10.02 8.02 -11.55
C SER A 163 -9.44 9.41 -11.84
N ARG A 164 -10.01 10.15 -12.79
CA ARG A 164 -9.65 11.55 -13.07
C ARG A 164 -9.91 12.48 -11.88
N LYS A 165 -10.97 12.24 -11.12
CA LYS A 165 -11.28 13.02 -9.90
C LYS A 165 -10.16 12.87 -8.86
N VAL A 166 -9.66 11.65 -8.63
CA VAL A 166 -8.54 11.42 -7.71
C VAL A 166 -7.26 12.08 -8.23
N LEU A 167 -6.97 11.96 -9.54
CA LEU A 167 -5.82 12.65 -10.15
C LEU A 167 -5.89 14.18 -9.95
N SER A 168 -7.09 14.78 -9.98
CA SER A 168 -7.27 16.21 -9.75
C SER A 168 -6.95 16.60 -8.30
N ILE A 169 -7.23 15.73 -7.33
CA ILE A 169 -6.88 15.93 -5.92
C ILE A 169 -5.35 15.98 -5.76
N PHE A 170 -4.64 15.02 -6.35
CA PHE A 170 -3.18 14.97 -6.33
C PHE A 170 -2.53 16.17 -7.04
N SER A 171 -3.08 16.60 -8.18
CA SER A 171 -2.53 17.73 -8.95
C SER A 171 -2.68 19.07 -8.22
N LYS A 172 -3.77 19.27 -7.47
CA LYS A 172 -3.98 20.45 -6.63
C LYS A 172 -2.98 20.54 -5.49
N ALA A 173 -2.58 19.41 -4.91
CA ALA A 173 -1.58 19.36 -3.86
C ALA A 173 -0.18 19.79 -4.35
N LYS A 174 0.23 19.37 -5.55
CA LYS A 174 1.50 19.80 -6.16
C LYS A 174 1.59 21.30 -6.41
N LYS A 175 0.51 21.97 -6.77
CA LYS A 175 0.49 23.41 -7.04
C LYS A 175 0.65 24.26 -5.77
N LYS A 176 0.27 23.75 -4.58
CA LYS A 176 0.45 24.46 -3.31
C LYS A 176 1.89 24.40 -2.77
N THR A 177 2.63 23.35 -3.08
CA THR A 177 4.03 23.17 -2.65
C THR A 177 5.05 23.89 -3.54
N SER A 178 4.66 24.33 -4.74
CA SER A 178 5.57 25.07 -5.64
C SER A 178 5.52 26.61 -5.48
N ASN A 179 4.69 27.12 -4.54
CA ASN A 179 4.54 28.56 -4.28
C ASN A 179 5.06 29.01 -2.89
N ASN A 180 6.00 28.24 -2.33
CA ASN A 180 6.76 28.63 -1.15
C ASN A 180 8.26 28.57 -1.43
#